data_6953ea6f575f33f8625c54ca2415bb68
#
_entry.id   6953ea6f575f33f8625c54ca2415bb68
#
_cell.length_a   1.000
_cell.length_b   1.000
_cell.length_c   1.000
_cell.angle_alpha   90.00
_cell.angle_beta   90.00
_cell.angle_gamma   90.00
#
_symmetry.space_group_name_H-M   'P 1'
#
loop_
_entity.id
_entity.type
_entity.pdbx_description
1 polymer ?
#
loop_
_entity_poly.entity_id
_entity_poly.type
_entity_poly.pdbx_seq_one_letter_code
_entity_poly.pdbx_strand_id
1 'polypeptide(L)'
;LKEVLDALNIPRYELEGWEADDLIGTISRKCEAAGWDCVVVTGDKDSLQLITDHTKVKLVSTRMGQTATKDMTPETFREQYGFAPIHMIDLKALMGDASDNIPGVTGVGEKTAMDLIQKYGSIDAIYEKLPDIDAKPAAVKKLTVGEESARHSYWLATIVTDAPLSFDPAENRVQAPGAAAYPLFLRLEFSKLIEKMGLRPEEAAPAETAPDVTVTAECVTEESRANELLDLFRRADHVTVLALPDLSGVIVDCETGVDTALSAELFFERYTGDWNALLNALFAADIKKVSHNVKDLIRTLLENGLNAEGFVFDTALAAYLADATSGKYEIGQLFAAYFHTELGKPAYLEPDAFSLLGDVTAAETSFHSY
;
A
#
# COMPACT_ATOMS: atom_id res chain seq x y z
N LEU A 1 -1.99 7.73 -0.63
CA LEU A 1 -3.25 7.43 -1.30
C LEU A 1 -3.45 8.32 -2.53
N LYS A 2 -3.31 9.65 -2.43
CA LYS A 2 -3.51 10.57 -3.56
C LYS A 2 -2.61 10.19 -4.76
N GLU A 3 -1.31 9.98 -4.54
CA GLU A 3 -0.37 9.53 -5.57
C GLU A 3 -0.80 8.22 -6.26
N VAL A 4 -1.35 7.26 -5.48
CA VAL A 4 -1.83 5.98 -6.02
C VAL A 4 -3.03 6.19 -6.95
N LEU A 5 -3.98 7.04 -6.55
CA LEU A 5 -5.14 7.35 -7.37
C LEU A 5 -4.73 8.08 -8.67
N ASP A 6 -3.79 9.04 -8.56
CA ASP A 6 -3.27 9.77 -9.70
C ASP A 6 -2.53 8.83 -10.68
N ALA A 7 -1.68 7.93 -10.15
CA ALA A 7 -0.98 6.92 -10.96
C ALA A 7 -1.94 5.93 -11.66
N LEU A 8 -3.09 5.68 -11.06
CA LEU A 8 -4.15 4.85 -11.62
C LEU A 8 -5.10 5.62 -12.57
N ASN A 9 -4.86 6.92 -12.79
CA ASN A 9 -5.76 7.80 -13.54
C ASN A 9 -7.19 7.82 -12.97
N ILE A 10 -7.34 7.70 -11.64
CA ILE A 10 -8.62 7.80 -10.94
C ILE A 10 -8.84 9.26 -10.54
N PRO A 11 -9.86 9.93 -11.11
CA PRO A 11 -10.16 11.32 -10.78
C PRO A 11 -10.47 11.50 -9.30
N ARG A 12 -9.99 12.59 -8.72
CA ARG A 12 -10.23 13.00 -7.34
C ARG A 12 -10.87 14.36 -7.30
N TYR A 13 -11.83 14.54 -6.43
CA TYR A 13 -12.54 15.80 -6.23
C TYR A 13 -12.39 16.25 -4.80
N GLU A 14 -11.94 17.48 -4.63
CA GLU A 14 -11.79 18.17 -3.34
C GLU A 14 -12.31 19.59 -3.49
N LEU A 15 -13.04 20.07 -2.51
CA LEU A 15 -13.53 21.45 -2.49
C LEU A 15 -13.40 22.00 -1.08
N GLU A 16 -12.65 23.06 -0.92
CA GLU A 16 -12.41 23.68 0.39
C GLU A 16 -13.73 24.17 1.02
N GLY A 17 -13.93 23.87 2.29
CA GLY A 17 -15.13 24.26 3.04
C GLY A 17 -16.32 23.34 2.85
N TRP A 18 -16.18 22.21 2.11
CA TRP A 18 -17.23 21.22 1.88
C TRP A 18 -16.80 19.84 2.36
N GLU A 19 -17.72 19.07 2.86
CA GLU A 19 -17.50 17.68 3.27
C GLU A 19 -17.51 16.74 2.06
N ALA A 20 -16.87 15.57 2.20
CA ALA A 20 -16.82 14.59 1.12
C ALA A 20 -18.23 14.10 0.74
N ASP A 21 -19.14 13.98 1.71
CA ASP A 21 -20.53 13.53 1.49
C ASP A 21 -21.34 14.51 0.67
N ASP A 22 -21.10 15.84 0.85
CA ASP A 22 -21.71 16.88 0.01
C ASP A 22 -21.25 16.76 -1.44
N LEU A 23 -19.96 16.46 -1.65
CA LEU A 23 -19.43 16.25 -3.00
C LEU A 23 -20.02 14.99 -3.63
N ILE A 24 -20.13 13.89 -2.86
CA ILE A 24 -20.76 12.64 -3.30
C ILE A 24 -22.24 12.90 -3.66
N GLY A 25 -22.97 13.60 -2.80
CA GLY A 25 -24.35 13.99 -3.05
C GLY A 25 -24.50 14.83 -4.30
N THR A 26 -23.65 15.85 -4.45
CA THR A 26 -23.63 16.73 -5.64
C THR A 26 -23.31 15.96 -6.92
N ILE A 27 -22.30 15.09 -6.90
CA ILE A 27 -21.93 14.25 -8.04
C ILE A 27 -23.06 13.32 -8.42
N SER A 28 -23.72 12.66 -7.45
CA SER A 28 -24.86 11.76 -7.74
C SER A 28 -25.99 12.50 -8.47
N ARG A 29 -26.35 13.71 -8.05
CA ARG A 29 -27.39 14.51 -8.71
C ARG A 29 -26.98 15.01 -10.09
N LYS A 30 -25.70 15.35 -10.29
CA LYS A 30 -25.17 15.71 -11.61
C LYS A 30 -25.16 14.52 -12.57
N CYS A 31 -24.85 13.32 -12.10
CA CYS A 31 -24.99 12.09 -12.88
C CYS A 31 -26.42 11.87 -13.32
N GLU A 32 -27.39 11.92 -12.40
CA GLU A 32 -28.81 11.76 -12.70
C GLU A 32 -29.30 12.80 -13.72
N ALA A 33 -28.94 14.08 -13.53
CA ALA A 33 -29.30 15.17 -14.46
C ALA A 33 -28.73 14.96 -15.86
N ALA A 34 -27.59 14.28 -15.99
CA ALA A 34 -26.96 13.92 -17.26
C ALA A 34 -27.48 12.59 -17.84
N GLY A 35 -28.42 11.91 -17.17
CA GLY A 35 -28.97 10.62 -17.60
C GLY A 35 -28.07 9.43 -17.32
N TRP A 36 -27.20 9.51 -16.33
CA TRP A 36 -26.30 8.45 -15.90
C TRP A 36 -26.80 7.81 -14.60
N ASP A 37 -26.56 6.49 -14.48
CA ASP A 37 -26.71 5.81 -13.19
C ASP A 37 -25.46 6.01 -12.34
N CYS A 38 -25.67 6.23 -11.04
CA CYS A 38 -24.59 6.45 -10.08
C CYS A 38 -24.51 5.30 -9.07
N VAL A 39 -23.30 4.85 -8.75
CA VAL A 39 -23.03 3.87 -7.68
C VAL A 39 -22.13 4.49 -6.65
N VAL A 40 -22.67 4.83 -5.49
CA VAL A 40 -21.89 5.32 -4.35
C VAL A 40 -21.33 4.13 -3.58
N VAL A 41 -20.01 4.00 -3.47
CA VAL A 41 -19.34 2.93 -2.71
C VAL A 41 -18.81 3.54 -1.42
N THR A 42 -19.38 3.19 -0.29
CA THR A 42 -19.04 3.79 1.01
C THR A 42 -19.27 2.82 2.17
N GLY A 43 -18.58 3.05 3.30
CA GLY A 43 -18.90 2.42 4.59
C GLY A 43 -19.94 3.21 5.39
N ASP A 44 -20.22 4.45 4.97
CA ASP A 44 -21.11 5.36 5.67
C ASP A 44 -22.58 5.15 5.28
N LYS A 45 -23.43 5.02 6.29
CA LYS A 45 -24.87 4.84 6.12
C LYS A 45 -25.60 6.15 5.80
N ASP A 46 -24.96 7.29 6.00
CA ASP A 46 -25.57 8.58 5.73
C ASP A 46 -25.84 8.77 4.24
N SER A 47 -24.96 8.23 3.41
CA SER A 47 -25.14 8.17 1.97
C SER A 47 -26.41 7.40 1.53
N LEU A 48 -27.08 6.64 2.43
CA LEU A 48 -28.34 5.95 2.09
C LEU A 48 -29.47 6.92 1.74
N GLN A 49 -29.42 8.15 2.24
CA GLN A 49 -30.38 9.22 1.87
C GLN A 49 -30.29 9.62 0.39
N LEU A 50 -29.15 9.32 -0.28
CA LEU A 50 -28.91 9.65 -1.68
C LEU A 50 -29.54 8.65 -2.66
N ILE A 51 -30.05 7.51 -2.19
CA ILE A 51 -30.60 6.46 -3.03
C ILE A 51 -31.84 6.96 -3.78
N THR A 52 -31.84 6.75 -5.11
CA THR A 52 -32.93 7.03 -6.04
C THR A 52 -33.05 5.88 -7.05
N ASP A 53 -33.91 6.02 -8.04
CA ASP A 53 -34.03 5.06 -9.14
C ASP A 53 -32.73 5.03 -10.00
N HIS A 54 -31.92 6.08 -9.96
CA HIS A 54 -30.65 6.21 -10.71
C HIS A 54 -29.39 6.18 -9.84
N THR A 55 -29.53 6.33 -8.52
CA THR A 55 -28.42 6.26 -7.57
C THR A 55 -28.60 5.10 -6.62
N LYS A 56 -27.69 4.15 -6.61
CA LYS A 56 -27.60 3.08 -5.60
C LYS A 56 -26.38 3.24 -4.71
N VAL A 57 -26.48 2.74 -3.48
CA VAL A 57 -25.36 2.74 -2.52
C VAL A 57 -24.87 1.31 -2.33
N LYS A 58 -23.58 1.07 -2.57
CA LYS A 58 -22.89 -0.16 -2.22
C LYS A 58 -22.22 0.03 -0.87
N LEU A 59 -22.87 -0.45 0.19
CA LEU A 59 -22.32 -0.42 1.54
C LEU A 59 -21.19 -1.43 1.67
N VAL A 60 -20.04 -0.97 2.15
CA VAL A 60 -18.85 -1.78 2.45
C VAL A 60 -18.72 -1.93 3.96
N SER A 61 -18.60 -3.14 4.46
CA SER A 61 -18.32 -3.42 5.87
C SER A 61 -17.19 -4.41 6.02
N THR A 62 -16.24 -4.12 6.91
CA THR A 62 -15.15 -5.05 7.23
C THR A 62 -15.31 -5.52 8.67
N ARG A 63 -15.44 -6.83 8.86
CA ARG A 63 -15.50 -7.48 10.17
C ARG A 63 -14.50 -8.62 10.22
N MET A 64 -13.65 -8.66 11.23
CA MET A 64 -12.63 -9.71 11.43
C MET A 64 -11.78 -9.97 10.17
N GLY A 65 -11.39 -8.90 9.46
CA GLY A 65 -10.57 -9.00 8.23
C GLY A 65 -11.31 -9.47 6.97
N GLN A 66 -12.62 -9.74 7.07
CA GLN A 66 -13.45 -10.05 5.90
C GLN A 66 -14.26 -8.83 5.49
N THR A 67 -14.16 -8.48 4.23
CA THR A 67 -14.93 -7.37 3.62
C THR A 67 -16.16 -7.94 2.94
N ALA A 68 -17.33 -7.45 3.35
CA ALA A 68 -18.61 -7.74 2.73
C ALA A 68 -19.19 -6.48 2.09
N THR A 69 -19.88 -6.62 0.98
CA THR A 69 -20.58 -5.52 0.32
C THR A 69 -22.06 -5.84 0.23
N LYS A 70 -22.91 -4.81 0.36
CA LYS A 70 -24.36 -4.92 0.21
C LYS A 70 -24.85 -3.80 -0.70
N ASP A 71 -25.52 -4.17 -1.78
CA ASP A 71 -26.17 -3.21 -2.69
C ASP A 71 -27.49 -2.75 -2.08
N MET A 72 -27.64 -1.44 -1.94
CA MET A 72 -28.84 -0.78 -1.42
C MET A 72 -29.50 -0.01 -2.56
N THR A 73 -30.64 -0.49 -3.00
CA THR A 73 -31.52 0.14 -3.97
C THR A 73 -32.77 0.67 -3.25
N PRO A 74 -33.64 1.45 -3.90
CA PRO A 74 -34.91 1.86 -3.28
C PRO A 74 -35.73 0.69 -2.73
N GLU A 75 -35.74 -0.46 -3.42
CA GLU A 75 -36.48 -1.65 -3.02
C GLU A 75 -35.88 -2.29 -1.79
N THR A 76 -34.56 -2.62 -1.85
CA THR A 76 -33.83 -3.26 -0.73
C THR A 76 -33.81 -2.37 0.51
N PHE A 77 -33.78 -1.05 0.31
CA PHE A 77 -33.85 -0.09 1.41
C PHE A 77 -35.27 -0.15 2.07
N ARG A 78 -36.34 -0.08 1.26
CA ARG A 78 -37.73 -0.16 1.78
C ARG A 78 -37.99 -1.49 2.48
N GLU A 79 -37.51 -2.59 1.94
CA GLU A 79 -37.62 -3.91 2.60
C GLU A 79 -36.94 -3.94 3.97
N GLN A 80 -35.81 -3.28 4.10
CA GLN A 80 -35.04 -3.26 5.35
C GLN A 80 -35.56 -2.27 6.38
N TYR A 81 -35.94 -1.06 5.94
CA TYR A 81 -36.29 0.06 6.83
C TYR A 81 -37.76 0.38 6.89
N GLY A 82 -38.55 0.00 5.90
CA GLY A 82 -40.01 0.21 5.86
C GLY A 82 -40.43 1.59 5.41
N PHE A 83 -39.52 2.44 4.90
CA PHE A 83 -39.82 3.78 4.38
C PHE A 83 -38.91 4.14 3.20
N ALA A 84 -39.10 5.28 2.57
CA ALA A 84 -38.27 5.70 1.43
C ALA A 84 -36.89 6.21 1.88
N PRO A 85 -35.83 6.01 1.07
CA PRO A 85 -34.43 6.36 1.43
C PRO A 85 -34.23 7.77 1.95
N ILE A 86 -34.90 8.76 1.38
CA ILE A 86 -34.76 10.16 1.78
C ILE A 86 -35.12 10.40 3.26
N HIS A 87 -36.03 9.58 3.83
CA HIS A 87 -36.43 9.67 5.23
C HIS A 87 -35.40 9.11 6.22
N MET A 88 -34.21 8.69 5.75
CA MET A 88 -33.07 8.45 6.62
C MET A 88 -32.65 9.74 7.37
N ILE A 89 -32.84 10.90 6.73
CA ILE A 89 -32.60 12.21 7.34
C ILE A 89 -33.58 12.41 8.52
N ASP A 90 -34.88 12.12 8.32
CA ASP A 90 -35.88 12.22 9.35
C ASP A 90 -35.63 11.28 10.52
N LEU A 91 -35.16 10.06 10.23
CA LEU A 91 -34.78 9.09 11.26
C LEU A 91 -33.68 9.64 12.15
N LYS A 92 -32.58 10.18 11.54
CA LYS A 92 -31.48 10.80 12.26
C LYS A 92 -31.92 12.07 12.99
N ALA A 93 -32.82 12.85 12.42
CA ALA A 93 -33.38 14.04 13.06
C ALA A 93 -34.06 13.72 14.39
N LEU A 94 -34.70 12.57 14.50
CA LEU A 94 -35.37 12.12 15.73
C LEU A 94 -34.42 11.42 16.71
N MET A 95 -33.64 10.44 16.26
CA MET A 95 -32.81 9.62 17.15
C MET A 95 -31.47 10.26 17.49
N GLY A 96 -31.02 11.21 16.68
CA GLY A 96 -29.65 11.75 16.73
C GLY A 96 -28.62 10.81 16.17
N ASP A 97 -27.37 11.30 16.09
CA ASP A 97 -26.19 10.51 15.77
C ASP A 97 -25.01 10.99 16.61
N ALA A 98 -24.53 10.14 17.50
CA ALA A 98 -23.42 10.48 18.41
C ALA A 98 -22.06 10.58 17.70
N SER A 99 -21.89 9.89 16.55
CA SER A 99 -20.66 9.96 15.76
C SER A 99 -20.48 11.35 15.12
N ASP A 100 -21.56 11.97 14.70
CA ASP A 100 -21.56 13.26 14.00
C ASP A 100 -22.03 14.42 14.90
N ASN A 101 -22.15 14.16 16.20
CA ASN A 101 -22.66 15.15 17.18
C ASN A 101 -24.08 15.70 16.83
N ILE A 102 -24.90 14.92 16.17
CA ILE A 102 -26.30 15.27 15.87
C ILE A 102 -27.14 14.98 17.10
N PRO A 103 -27.77 16.00 17.75
CA PRO A 103 -28.40 15.83 19.05
C PRO A 103 -29.68 14.98 19.02
N GLY A 104 -30.46 15.03 17.94
CA GLY A 104 -31.77 14.40 17.90
C GLY A 104 -32.76 14.94 18.93
N VAL A 105 -33.80 14.18 19.22
CA VAL A 105 -34.76 14.45 20.30
C VAL A 105 -34.37 13.68 21.55
N THR A 106 -34.02 14.38 22.63
CA THR A 106 -33.57 13.76 23.88
C THR A 106 -34.49 12.67 24.38
N GLY A 107 -33.95 11.44 24.44
CA GLY A 107 -34.64 10.26 24.92
C GLY A 107 -35.56 9.59 23.90
N VAL A 108 -35.54 10.01 22.62
CA VAL A 108 -36.08 9.27 21.49
C VAL A 108 -34.95 8.42 20.91
N GLY A 109 -35.02 7.11 21.04
CA GLY A 109 -34.04 6.18 20.48
C GLY A 109 -34.51 5.59 19.17
N GLU A 110 -33.59 4.85 18.49
CA GLU A 110 -33.77 4.27 17.16
C GLU A 110 -35.13 3.57 16.97
N LYS A 111 -35.52 2.71 17.92
CA LYS A 111 -36.81 1.97 17.82
C LYS A 111 -38.02 2.89 17.75
N THR A 112 -38.06 3.94 18.58
CA THR A 112 -39.18 4.89 18.61
C THR A 112 -39.18 5.77 17.36
N ALA A 113 -38.01 6.23 16.95
CA ALA A 113 -37.84 7.02 15.73
C ALA A 113 -38.24 6.21 14.50
N MET A 114 -37.82 4.95 14.41
CA MET A 114 -38.18 4.01 13.32
C MET A 114 -39.70 3.80 13.24
N ASP A 115 -40.36 3.50 14.37
CA ASP A 115 -41.81 3.30 14.42
C ASP A 115 -42.57 4.56 13.94
N LEU A 116 -42.07 5.75 14.30
CA LEU A 116 -42.70 7.01 13.90
C LEU A 116 -42.50 7.29 12.40
N ILE A 117 -41.31 7.11 11.88
CA ILE A 117 -41.02 7.35 10.45
C ILE A 117 -41.75 6.33 9.58
N GLN A 118 -41.84 5.07 9.98
CA GLN A 118 -42.66 4.06 9.26
C GLN A 118 -44.14 4.39 9.21
N LYS A 119 -44.69 5.00 10.27
CA LYS A 119 -46.09 5.36 10.34
C LYS A 119 -46.43 6.68 9.65
N TYR A 120 -45.57 7.68 9.79
CA TYR A 120 -45.89 9.06 9.41
C TYR A 120 -45.01 9.60 8.27
N GLY A 121 -43.90 8.95 7.94
CA GLY A 121 -43.02 9.27 6.84
C GLY A 121 -41.94 10.31 7.19
N SER A 122 -42.32 11.50 7.64
CA SER A 122 -41.36 12.61 7.87
C SER A 122 -41.57 13.28 9.24
N ILE A 123 -40.55 14.02 9.70
CA ILE A 123 -40.68 14.83 10.92
C ILE A 123 -41.78 15.88 10.77
N ASP A 124 -41.97 16.48 9.60
CA ASP A 124 -43.04 17.45 9.38
C ASP A 124 -44.39 16.83 9.60
N ALA A 125 -44.65 15.66 9.01
CA ALA A 125 -45.93 14.94 9.20
C ALA A 125 -46.12 14.49 10.67
N ILE A 126 -45.03 14.17 11.38
CA ILE A 126 -45.08 13.82 12.81
C ILE A 126 -45.51 15.06 13.63
N TYR A 127 -44.89 16.21 13.40
CA TYR A 127 -45.17 17.43 14.16
C TYR A 127 -46.52 18.05 13.82
N GLU A 128 -47.00 17.96 12.58
CA GLU A 128 -48.33 18.37 12.18
C GLU A 128 -49.43 17.54 12.90
N LYS A 129 -49.18 16.24 13.08
CA LYS A 129 -50.14 15.31 13.72
C LYS A 129 -49.88 15.12 15.21
N LEU A 130 -48.92 15.86 15.79
CA LEU A 130 -48.48 15.63 17.17
C LEU A 130 -49.60 15.54 18.23
N PRO A 131 -50.71 16.33 18.16
CA PRO A 131 -51.79 16.22 19.12
C PRO A 131 -52.56 14.87 19.06
N ASP A 132 -52.60 14.23 17.89
CA ASP A 132 -53.34 13.00 17.61
C ASP A 132 -52.46 11.82 17.25
N ILE A 133 -51.18 11.91 17.55
CA ILE A 133 -50.19 10.89 17.16
C ILE A 133 -50.36 9.59 17.96
N ASP A 134 -50.37 8.47 17.27
CA ASP A 134 -50.39 7.15 17.92
C ASP A 134 -48.99 6.80 18.45
N ALA A 135 -48.66 7.37 19.61
CA ALA A 135 -47.42 7.16 20.31
C ALA A 135 -47.62 7.19 21.84
N LYS A 136 -46.67 6.63 22.57
CA LYS A 136 -46.74 6.67 24.05
C LYS A 136 -46.74 8.12 24.56
N PRO A 137 -47.52 8.48 25.60
CA PRO A 137 -47.59 9.85 26.14
C PRO A 137 -46.22 10.43 26.48
N ALA A 138 -45.28 9.59 26.96
CA ALA A 138 -43.92 9.98 27.24
C ALA A 138 -43.12 10.37 25.99
N ALA A 139 -43.38 9.71 24.85
CA ALA A 139 -42.73 10.05 23.57
C ALA A 139 -43.31 11.35 23.02
N VAL A 140 -44.64 11.53 23.09
CA VAL A 140 -45.30 12.78 22.69
C VAL A 140 -44.73 13.98 23.43
N LYS A 141 -44.61 13.88 24.77
CA LYS A 141 -43.98 14.94 25.56
C LYS A 141 -42.56 15.27 25.13
N LYS A 142 -41.75 14.25 24.83
CA LYS A 142 -40.37 14.45 24.36
C LYS A 142 -40.33 15.12 22.99
N LEU A 143 -41.16 14.68 22.05
CA LEU A 143 -41.29 15.29 20.74
C LEU A 143 -41.70 16.75 20.83
N THR A 144 -42.74 17.08 21.66
CA THR A 144 -43.18 18.47 21.85
C THR A 144 -42.08 19.39 22.34
N VAL A 145 -41.25 18.92 23.31
CA VAL A 145 -40.14 19.71 23.83
C VAL A 145 -38.95 19.75 22.87
N GLY A 146 -38.79 18.68 22.07
CA GLY A 146 -37.61 18.48 21.23
C GLY A 146 -37.77 18.92 19.77
N GLU A 147 -38.85 19.61 19.40
CA GLU A 147 -39.11 19.98 17.99
C GLU A 147 -37.98 20.82 17.39
N GLU A 148 -37.51 21.83 18.09
CA GLU A 148 -36.41 22.68 17.61
C GLU A 148 -35.13 21.86 17.39
N SER A 149 -34.82 20.96 18.33
CA SER A 149 -33.68 20.06 18.24
C SER A 149 -33.81 19.07 17.06
N ALA A 150 -35.00 18.54 16.80
CA ALA A 150 -35.24 17.68 15.64
C ALA A 150 -35.05 18.43 14.32
N ARG A 151 -35.57 19.64 14.19
CA ARG A 151 -35.41 20.47 12.98
C ARG A 151 -33.97 20.84 12.74
N HIS A 152 -33.24 21.21 13.81
CA HIS A 152 -31.79 21.46 13.74
C HIS A 152 -31.02 20.19 13.33
N SER A 153 -31.37 19.05 13.92
CA SER A 153 -30.76 17.76 13.59
C SER A 153 -31.05 17.32 12.17
N TYR A 154 -32.24 17.63 11.65
CA TYR A 154 -32.58 17.38 10.25
C TYR A 154 -31.68 18.17 9.30
N TRP A 155 -31.47 19.44 9.59
CA TRP A 155 -30.55 20.27 8.82
C TRP A 155 -29.10 19.73 8.87
N LEU A 156 -28.62 19.33 10.05
CA LEU A 156 -27.27 18.75 10.21
C LEU A 156 -27.11 17.41 9.50
N ALA A 157 -28.14 16.56 9.48
CA ALA A 157 -28.11 15.24 8.86
C ALA A 157 -28.28 15.28 7.33
N THR A 158 -28.67 16.42 6.77
CA THR A 158 -28.96 16.55 5.33
C THR A 158 -27.69 16.77 4.56
N ILE A 159 -27.34 15.82 3.67
CA ILE A 159 -26.24 15.96 2.72
C ILE A 159 -26.61 17.02 1.67
N VAL A 160 -25.73 18.00 1.46
CA VAL A 160 -25.91 19.02 0.41
C VAL A 160 -25.65 18.39 -0.96
N THR A 161 -26.51 18.69 -1.93
CA THR A 161 -26.46 18.08 -3.26
C THR A 161 -26.23 19.08 -4.40
N ASP A 162 -25.89 20.32 -4.06
CA ASP A 162 -25.70 21.44 -4.99
C ASP A 162 -24.41 22.24 -4.68
N ALA A 163 -23.40 21.58 -4.10
CA ALA A 163 -22.09 22.19 -3.89
C ALA A 163 -21.53 22.75 -5.22
N PRO A 164 -20.77 23.86 -5.20
CA PRO A 164 -20.26 24.53 -6.41
C PRO A 164 -19.09 23.75 -7.01
N LEU A 165 -19.26 22.46 -7.24
CA LEU A 165 -18.28 21.54 -7.82
C LEU A 165 -18.37 21.54 -9.34
N SER A 166 -17.27 21.79 -10.04
CA SER A 166 -17.17 21.52 -11.48
C SER A 166 -17.01 20.02 -11.70
N PHE A 167 -18.01 19.38 -12.29
CA PHE A 167 -18.03 17.94 -12.57
C PHE A 167 -18.87 17.68 -13.80
N ASP A 168 -18.32 16.92 -14.75
CA ASP A 168 -19.01 16.35 -15.90
C ASP A 168 -18.77 14.83 -15.92
N PRO A 169 -19.81 13.98 -15.81
CA PRO A 169 -19.64 12.54 -15.85
C PRO A 169 -19.01 12.03 -17.16
N ALA A 170 -19.19 12.73 -18.27
CA ALA A 170 -18.60 12.33 -19.56
C ALA A 170 -17.08 12.45 -19.59
N GLU A 171 -16.49 13.34 -18.79
CA GLU A 171 -15.03 13.52 -18.67
C GLU A 171 -14.39 12.47 -17.73
N ASN A 172 -15.20 11.78 -16.92
CA ASN A 172 -14.73 10.83 -15.90
C ASN A 172 -14.76 9.39 -16.38
N ARG A 173 -14.32 9.12 -17.61
CA ARG A 173 -14.22 7.77 -18.13
C ARG A 173 -13.07 7.01 -17.49
N VAL A 174 -13.29 5.72 -17.25
CA VAL A 174 -12.24 4.82 -16.77
C VAL A 174 -11.09 4.84 -17.77
N GLN A 175 -9.90 5.10 -17.28
CA GLN A 175 -8.65 5.07 -18.04
C GLN A 175 -7.78 3.91 -17.56
N ALA A 176 -6.87 3.45 -18.41
CA ALA A 176 -5.86 2.49 -17.99
C ALA A 176 -4.92 3.16 -16.96
N PRO A 177 -4.34 2.39 -16.03
CA PRO A 177 -3.29 2.89 -15.15
C PRO A 177 -2.17 3.57 -15.94
N GLY A 178 -1.65 4.67 -15.41
CA GLY A 178 -0.51 5.36 -16.01
C GLY A 178 0.80 4.63 -15.81
N ALA A 179 1.84 5.02 -16.57
CA ALA A 179 3.20 4.48 -16.46
C ALA A 179 3.77 4.52 -15.03
N ALA A 180 3.40 5.55 -14.27
CA ALA A 180 3.81 5.71 -12.87
C ALA A 180 3.22 4.68 -11.89
N ALA A 181 2.19 3.91 -12.29
CA ALA A 181 1.52 2.99 -11.38
C ALA A 181 2.42 1.81 -10.97
N TYR A 182 3.12 1.19 -11.92
CA TYR A 182 3.99 0.05 -11.64
C TYR A 182 5.12 0.40 -10.66
N PRO A 183 5.98 1.42 -10.91
CA PRO A 183 7.07 1.74 -9.99
C PRO A 183 6.57 2.24 -8.63
N LEU A 184 5.45 2.96 -8.59
CA LEU A 184 4.84 3.38 -7.34
C LEU A 184 4.37 2.18 -6.50
N PHE A 185 3.74 1.19 -7.15
CA PHE A 185 3.24 0.01 -6.46
C PHE A 185 4.36 -0.90 -5.98
N LEU A 186 5.48 -0.99 -6.72
CA LEU A 186 6.70 -1.66 -6.25
C LEU A 186 7.23 -0.99 -4.98
N ARG A 187 7.39 0.34 -4.99
CA ARG A 187 7.84 1.11 -3.83
C ARG A 187 6.94 0.91 -2.59
N LEU A 188 5.63 0.74 -2.82
CA LEU A 188 4.64 0.52 -1.76
C LEU A 188 4.46 -0.97 -1.40
N GLU A 189 5.23 -1.87 -1.99
CA GLU A 189 5.15 -3.33 -1.77
C GLU A 189 3.76 -3.93 -2.08
N PHE A 190 3.05 -3.36 -3.05
CA PHE A 190 1.71 -3.80 -3.45
C PHE A 190 1.74 -4.95 -4.47
N SER A 191 2.60 -5.96 -4.26
CA SER A 191 2.82 -7.08 -5.19
C SER A 191 1.52 -7.76 -5.65
N LYS A 192 0.59 -8.01 -4.73
CA LYS A 192 -0.71 -8.61 -5.06
C LYS A 192 -1.60 -7.70 -5.93
N LEU A 193 -1.47 -6.38 -5.79
CA LEU A 193 -2.20 -5.43 -6.63
C LEU A 193 -1.56 -5.31 -8.01
N ILE A 194 -0.23 -5.34 -8.10
CA ILE A 194 0.50 -5.40 -9.38
C ILE A 194 0.01 -6.58 -10.21
N GLU A 195 0.00 -7.78 -9.61
CA GLU A 195 -0.47 -9.01 -10.26
C GLU A 195 -1.96 -8.90 -10.66
N LYS A 196 -2.83 -8.52 -9.71
CA LYS A 196 -4.28 -8.42 -9.91
C LYS A 196 -4.67 -7.42 -10.99
N MET A 197 -3.94 -6.31 -11.10
CA MET A 197 -4.19 -5.24 -12.08
C MET A 197 -3.43 -5.46 -13.38
N GLY A 198 -2.56 -6.50 -13.46
CA GLY A 198 -1.76 -6.78 -14.64
C GLY A 198 -0.77 -5.67 -14.98
N LEU A 199 -0.34 -4.90 -13.95
CA LEU A 199 0.63 -3.84 -14.16
C LEU A 199 1.96 -4.48 -14.58
N ARG A 200 2.56 -3.91 -15.62
CA ARG A 200 3.88 -4.32 -16.10
C ARG A 200 4.75 -3.09 -16.17
N PRO A 201 6.08 -3.25 -16.04
CA PRO A 201 6.95 -2.17 -16.44
C PRO A 201 6.58 -1.84 -17.89
N GLU A 202 6.14 -0.61 -18.17
CA GLU A 202 6.20 -0.15 -19.55
C GLU A 202 7.66 -0.29 -19.97
N GLU A 203 7.92 -0.51 -21.26
CA GLU A 203 9.27 -0.32 -21.81
C GLU A 203 9.66 1.12 -21.44
N ALA A 204 10.26 1.25 -20.29
CA ALA A 204 10.52 2.54 -19.67
C ALA A 204 11.37 3.35 -20.63
N ALA A 205 11.00 4.59 -20.82
CA ALA A 205 12.03 5.61 -21.02
C ALA A 205 13.12 5.32 -19.96
N PRO A 206 14.39 5.12 -20.35
CA PRO A 206 15.39 4.51 -19.49
C PRO A 206 15.34 5.19 -18.13
N ALA A 207 14.96 4.43 -17.08
CA ALA A 207 15.35 4.78 -15.71
C ALA A 207 16.83 5.18 -15.80
N GLU A 208 17.27 6.16 -15.04
CA GLU A 208 18.69 6.46 -14.97
C GLU A 208 19.40 5.11 -14.90
N THR A 209 19.93 4.70 -16.03
CA THR A 209 20.60 3.42 -16.16
C THR A 209 21.69 3.45 -15.11
N ALA A 210 21.70 2.44 -14.24
CA ALA A 210 22.87 2.20 -13.42
C ALA A 210 24.07 2.39 -14.34
N PRO A 211 25.08 3.17 -13.93
CA PRO A 211 26.22 3.47 -14.78
C PRO A 211 26.66 2.18 -15.45
N ASP A 212 26.91 2.22 -16.76
CA ASP A 212 27.24 1.05 -17.56
C ASP A 212 28.64 0.57 -17.16
N VAL A 213 28.71 -0.06 -15.97
CA VAL A 213 29.97 -0.55 -15.38
C VAL A 213 30.31 -1.85 -16.06
N THR A 214 31.44 -1.87 -16.75
CA THR A 214 31.97 -3.12 -17.32
C THR A 214 32.56 -3.97 -16.19
N VAL A 215 31.84 -5.03 -15.80
CA VAL A 215 32.28 -5.98 -14.79
C VAL A 215 33.05 -7.12 -15.45
N THR A 216 34.30 -7.36 -15.01
CA THR A 216 35.05 -8.56 -15.38
C THR A 216 34.96 -9.56 -14.24
N ALA A 217 34.26 -10.66 -14.46
CA ALA A 217 34.14 -11.74 -13.47
C ALA A 217 35.30 -12.73 -13.56
N GLU A 218 35.81 -13.16 -12.42
CA GLU A 218 36.91 -14.13 -12.30
C GLU A 218 36.61 -15.14 -11.20
N CYS A 219 36.52 -16.43 -11.56
CA CYS A 219 36.43 -17.51 -10.58
C CYS A 219 37.85 -17.85 -10.09
N VAL A 220 38.13 -17.57 -8.81
CA VAL A 220 39.45 -17.69 -8.21
C VAL A 220 39.60 -19.04 -7.51
N THR A 221 40.47 -19.90 -8.05
CA THR A 221 40.73 -21.25 -7.52
C THR A 221 42.09 -21.39 -6.85
N GLU A 222 43.07 -20.58 -7.26
CA GLU A 222 44.44 -20.71 -6.81
C GLU A 222 44.77 -19.74 -5.67
N GLU A 223 45.48 -20.21 -4.65
CA GLU A 223 45.89 -19.42 -3.49
C GLU A 223 46.77 -18.22 -3.88
N SER A 224 47.67 -18.42 -4.88
CA SER A 224 48.52 -17.34 -5.38
C SER A 224 47.71 -16.18 -5.93
N ARG A 225 46.65 -16.48 -6.70
CA ARG A 225 45.77 -15.47 -7.27
C ARG A 225 44.90 -14.77 -6.21
N ALA A 226 44.41 -15.53 -5.24
CA ALA A 226 43.67 -14.95 -4.12
C ALA A 226 44.56 -13.95 -3.33
N ASN A 227 45.81 -14.25 -3.12
CA ASN A 227 46.75 -13.36 -2.43
C ASN A 227 47.02 -12.06 -3.22
N GLU A 228 47.14 -12.13 -4.56
CA GLU A 228 47.26 -10.93 -5.41
C GLU A 228 45.99 -10.05 -5.30
N LEU A 229 44.82 -10.68 -5.26
CA LEU A 229 43.56 -9.94 -5.11
C LEU A 229 43.40 -9.34 -3.73
N LEU A 230 43.78 -10.02 -2.66
CA LEU A 230 43.81 -9.44 -1.31
C LEU A 230 44.70 -8.21 -1.24
N ASP A 231 45.84 -8.18 -1.95
CA ASP A 231 46.70 -7.01 -2.03
C ASP A 231 46.07 -5.86 -2.84
N LEU A 232 45.25 -6.19 -3.87
CA LEU A 232 44.44 -5.22 -4.59
C LEU A 232 43.35 -4.62 -3.68
N PHE A 233 42.64 -5.47 -2.97
CA PHE A 233 41.54 -5.08 -2.07
C PHE A 233 42.03 -4.17 -0.92
N ARG A 234 43.20 -4.40 -0.39
CA ARG A 234 43.84 -3.52 0.62
C ARG A 234 44.14 -2.12 0.12
N ARG A 235 44.37 -1.97 -1.19
CA ARG A 235 44.67 -0.67 -1.82
C ARG A 235 43.42 0.07 -2.31
N ALA A 236 42.31 -0.64 -2.46
CA ALA A 236 41.02 -0.05 -2.85
C ALA A 236 40.48 0.86 -1.75
N ASP A 237 39.69 1.85 -2.12
CA ASP A 237 38.99 2.67 -1.14
C ASP A 237 38.06 1.80 -0.30
N HIS A 238 37.30 0.91 -0.94
CA HIS A 238 36.51 -0.16 -0.34
C HIS A 238 36.26 -1.26 -1.38
N VAL A 239 35.74 -2.39 -0.91
CA VAL A 239 35.22 -3.49 -1.74
C VAL A 239 33.81 -3.81 -1.32
N THR A 240 32.98 -4.26 -2.26
CA THR A 240 31.64 -4.80 -1.95
C THR A 240 31.76 -6.30 -1.76
N VAL A 241 31.20 -6.82 -0.67
CA VAL A 241 31.27 -8.25 -0.34
C VAL A 241 29.87 -8.84 -0.18
N LEU A 242 29.63 -9.90 -0.92
CA LEU A 242 28.50 -10.80 -0.73
C LEU A 242 29.04 -12.16 -0.26
N ALA A 243 28.62 -12.63 0.91
CA ALA A 243 28.97 -13.94 1.42
C ALA A 243 27.73 -14.85 1.49
N LEU A 244 27.89 -16.13 1.13
CA LEU A 244 26.84 -17.13 1.35
C LEU A 244 26.63 -17.33 2.85
N PRO A 245 25.39 -17.64 3.30
CA PRO A 245 25.06 -17.75 4.72
C PRO A 245 25.90 -18.79 5.50
N ASP A 246 26.40 -19.83 4.83
CA ASP A 246 27.26 -20.88 5.37
C ASP A 246 28.76 -20.63 5.15
N LEU A 247 29.12 -19.49 4.60
CA LEU A 247 30.49 -19.11 4.22
C LEU A 247 31.15 -20.06 3.21
N SER A 248 30.40 -20.86 2.49
CA SER A 248 30.91 -21.73 1.42
C SER A 248 31.31 -20.99 0.14
N GLY A 249 30.90 -19.73 0.03
CA GLY A 249 31.26 -18.85 -1.09
C GLY A 249 31.23 -17.40 -0.71
N VAL A 250 32.11 -16.61 -1.33
CA VAL A 250 32.15 -15.15 -1.24
C VAL A 250 32.39 -14.55 -2.62
N ILE A 251 31.72 -13.45 -2.91
CA ILE A 251 31.96 -12.62 -4.08
C ILE A 251 32.46 -11.28 -3.58
N VAL A 252 33.50 -10.79 -4.21
CA VAL A 252 34.13 -9.52 -3.87
C VAL A 252 34.23 -8.66 -5.11
N ASP A 253 33.48 -7.57 -5.14
CA ASP A 253 33.57 -6.60 -6.20
C ASP A 253 34.50 -5.45 -5.80
N CYS A 254 35.39 -5.10 -6.71
CA CYS A 254 36.36 -4.02 -6.53
C CYS A 254 36.40 -3.14 -7.78
N GLU A 255 36.22 -1.84 -7.60
CA GLU A 255 36.41 -0.87 -8.68
C GLU A 255 37.91 -0.87 -9.09
N THR A 256 38.16 -1.02 -10.39
CA THR A 256 39.49 -1.08 -10.97
C THR A 256 39.85 0.12 -11.83
N GLY A 257 38.82 0.98 -12.11
CA GLY A 257 39.01 2.21 -12.89
C GLY A 257 37.65 2.92 -13.05
N VAL A 258 37.62 3.91 -13.92
CA VAL A 258 36.35 4.60 -14.24
C VAL A 258 35.47 3.63 -15.03
N ASP A 259 34.28 3.39 -14.53
CA ASP A 259 33.28 2.49 -15.12
C ASP A 259 33.75 1.04 -15.34
N THR A 260 34.73 0.59 -14.54
CA THR A 260 35.26 -0.79 -14.59
C THR A 260 35.36 -1.39 -13.19
N ALA A 261 34.87 -2.61 -13.02
CA ALA A 261 34.98 -3.36 -11.79
C ALA A 261 35.46 -4.80 -12.05
N LEU A 262 36.16 -5.36 -11.09
CA LEU A 262 36.48 -6.78 -11.02
C LEU A 262 35.57 -7.44 -10.00
N SER A 263 34.90 -8.53 -10.41
CA SER A 263 34.10 -9.40 -9.54
C SER A 263 34.89 -10.70 -9.33
N ALA A 264 35.41 -10.88 -8.15
CA ALA A 264 36.17 -12.09 -7.77
C ALA A 264 35.21 -13.06 -7.05
N GLU A 265 35.01 -14.24 -7.63
CA GLU A 265 34.18 -15.31 -7.11
C GLU A 265 35.05 -16.39 -6.47
N LEU A 266 34.87 -16.63 -5.19
CA LEU A 266 35.62 -17.62 -4.43
C LEU A 266 34.62 -18.62 -3.80
N PHE A 267 34.83 -19.91 -4.07
CA PHE A 267 34.02 -20.99 -3.53
C PHE A 267 34.89 -22.03 -2.85
N PHE A 268 34.50 -22.44 -1.63
CA PHE A 268 35.23 -23.42 -0.82
C PHE A 268 35.54 -24.69 -1.61
N GLU A 269 34.58 -25.24 -2.36
CA GLU A 269 34.75 -26.49 -3.09
C GLU A 269 35.77 -26.43 -4.24
N ARG A 270 36.10 -25.22 -4.73
CA ARG A 270 36.98 -25.00 -5.87
C ARG A 270 38.36 -24.42 -5.47
N TYR A 271 38.41 -23.85 -4.28
CA TYR A 271 39.62 -23.17 -3.82
C TYR A 271 40.66 -24.18 -3.35
N THR A 272 41.90 -24.09 -3.85
CA THR A 272 42.96 -25.05 -3.57
C THR A 272 43.86 -24.68 -2.36
N GLY A 273 43.67 -23.47 -1.80
CA GLY A 273 44.39 -23.00 -0.61
C GLY A 273 43.64 -23.22 0.71
N ASP A 274 44.15 -22.61 1.78
CA ASP A 274 43.47 -22.60 3.08
C ASP A 274 42.32 -21.62 3.07
N TRP A 275 41.08 -22.13 3.06
CA TRP A 275 39.88 -21.35 3.02
C TRP A 275 39.68 -20.43 4.25
N ASN A 276 40.02 -20.94 5.45
CA ASN A 276 39.90 -20.15 6.67
C ASN A 276 40.96 -19.03 6.71
N ALA A 277 42.16 -19.29 6.22
CA ALA A 277 43.19 -18.24 6.09
C ALA A 277 42.77 -17.17 5.10
N LEU A 278 42.18 -17.54 3.98
CA LEU A 278 41.62 -16.60 2.99
C LEU A 278 40.49 -15.74 3.60
N LEU A 279 39.51 -16.34 4.26
CA LEU A 279 38.43 -15.59 4.91
C LEU A 279 38.98 -14.68 6.03
N ASN A 280 39.89 -15.14 6.84
CA ASN A 280 40.54 -14.32 7.86
C ASN A 280 41.26 -13.10 7.27
N ALA A 281 41.93 -13.26 6.14
CA ALA A 281 42.59 -12.16 5.45
C ALA A 281 41.57 -11.18 4.81
N LEU A 282 40.49 -11.70 4.20
CA LEU A 282 39.46 -10.88 3.58
C LEU A 282 38.70 -10.06 4.64
N PHE A 283 38.36 -10.69 5.77
CA PHE A 283 37.58 -10.05 6.83
C PHE A 283 38.43 -9.38 7.92
N ALA A 284 39.73 -9.14 7.67
CA ALA A 284 40.59 -8.35 8.52
C ALA A 284 40.33 -6.83 8.40
N ALA A 285 40.83 -6.06 9.35
CA ALA A 285 40.61 -4.61 9.45
C ALA A 285 41.18 -3.77 8.32
N ASP A 286 42.24 -4.30 7.66
CA ASP A 286 43.02 -3.61 6.61
C ASP A 286 42.31 -3.58 5.23
N ILE A 287 41.22 -4.34 5.05
CA ILE A 287 40.35 -4.27 3.88
C ILE A 287 39.02 -3.61 4.30
N LYS A 288 38.67 -2.49 3.69
CA LYS A 288 37.39 -1.81 3.95
C LYS A 288 36.27 -2.47 3.13
N LYS A 289 35.19 -2.86 3.77
CA LYS A 289 34.09 -3.60 3.15
C LYS A 289 32.77 -2.89 3.26
N VAL A 290 32.01 -2.92 2.17
CA VAL A 290 30.58 -2.62 2.08
C VAL A 290 29.83 -3.94 1.94
N SER A 291 28.73 -4.12 2.65
CA SER A 291 27.88 -5.30 2.49
C SER A 291 26.42 -4.99 2.85
N HIS A 292 25.57 -5.98 2.68
CA HIS A 292 24.16 -5.91 3.07
C HIS A 292 23.94 -6.77 4.31
N ASN A 293 23.20 -6.22 5.31
CA ASN A 293 22.92 -6.92 6.58
C ASN A 293 24.19 -7.41 7.28
N VAL A 294 25.15 -6.50 7.45
CA VAL A 294 26.48 -6.76 8.02
C VAL A 294 26.39 -7.42 9.39
N LYS A 295 25.38 -7.13 10.18
CA LYS A 295 25.20 -7.72 11.52
C LYS A 295 25.14 -9.24 11.50
N ASP A 296 24.39 -9.82 10.57
CA ASP A 296 24.25 -11.28 10.46
C ASP A 296 25.53 -11.90 9.93
N LEU A 297 26.21 -11.25 8.97
CA LEU A 297 27.50 -11.69 8.46
C LEU A 297 28.58 -11.67 9.56
N ILE A 298 28.68 -10.61 10.36
CA ILE A 298 29.59 -10.53 11.52
C ILE A 298 29.32 -11.69 12.50
N ARG A 299 28.06 -11.96 12.82
CA ARG A 299 27.71 -13.05 13.71
C ARG A 299 28.20 -14.39 13.17
N THR A 300 27.93 -14.68 11.88
CA THR A 300 28.36 -15.91 11.24
C THR A 300 29.88 -16.07 11.22
N LEU A 301 30.61 -15.00 10.91
CA LEU A 301 32.09 -15.00 10.94
C LEU A 301 32.63 -15.33 12.34
N LEU A 302 32.11 -14.65 13.38
CA LEU A 302 32.54 -14.85 14.77
C LEU A 302 32.20 -16.24 15.30
N GLU A 303 31.01 -16.78 14.95
CA GLU A 303 30.62 -18.17 15.31
C GLU A 303 31.55 -19.22 14.70
N ASN A 304 32.16 -18.90 13.55
CA ASN A 304 33.17 -19.76 12.89
C ASN A 304 34.61 -19.44 13.30
N GLY A 305 34.81 -18.55 14.28
CA GLY A 305 36.16 -18.16 14.77
C GLY A 305 37.00 -17.35 13.79
N LEU A 306 36.34 -16.65 12.87
CA LEU A 306 36.96 -15.84 11.84
C LEU A 306 36.99 -14.35 12.22
N ASN A 307 37.87 -13.59 11.58
CA ASN A 307 37.90 -12.13 11.67
C ASN A 307 36.58 -11.57 11.16
N ALA A 308 36.12 -10.45 11.74
CA ALA A 308 34.87 -9.79 11.37
C ALA A 308 35.02 -8.26 11.47
N GLU A 309 36.06 -7.73 10.86
CA GLU A 309 36.47 -6.32 10.97
C GLU A 309 36.43 -5.64 9.59
N GLY A 310 36.66 -4.33 9.55
CA GLY A 310 36.80 -3.55 8.32
C GLY A 310 35.49 -3.23 7.59
N PHE A 311 34.33 -3.51 8.15
CA PHE A 311 33.02 -3.10 7.59
C PHE A 311 32.84 -1.59 7.76
N VAL A 312 32.70 -0.86 6.67
CA VAL A 312 32.55 0.61 6.66
C VAL A 312 31.15 1.06 6.29
N PHE A 313 30.35 0.22 5.65
CA PHE A 313 28.98 0.55 5.27
C PHE A 313 28.10 -0.70 5.22
N ASP A 314 26.83 -0.54 5.62
CA ASP A 314 25.77 -1.54 5.55
C ASP A 314 24.56 -0.96 4.83
N THR A 315 24.21 -1.50 3.66
CA THR A 315 23.12 -1.00 2.85
C THR A 315 21.74 -1.19 3.51
N ALA A 316 21.53 -2.26 4.31
CA ALA A 316 20.31 -2.44 5.07
C ALA A 316 20.16 -1.40 6.18
N LEU A 317 21.26 -1.12 6.91
CA LEU A 317 21.27 -0.11 7.98
C LEU A 317 21.09 1.31 7.40
N ALA A 318 21.71 1.60 6.27
CA ALA A 318 21.56 2.88 5.58
C ALA A 318 20.11 3.10 5.13
N ALA A 319 19.48 2.07 4.57
CA ALA A 319 18.06 2.12 4.19
C ALA A 319 17.13 2.31 5.39
N TYR A 320 17.43 1.64 6.52
CA TYR A 320 16.71 1.86 7.78
C TYR A 320 16.82 3.32 8.25
N LEU A 321 17.99 3.93 8.17
CA LEU A 321 18.18 5.33 8.57
C LEU A 321 17.48 6.31 7.63
N ALA A 322 17.36 5.95 6.33
CA ALA A 322 16.63 6.75 5.35
C ALA A 322 15.11 6.67 5.53
N ASP A 323 14.57 5.48 5.83
CA ASP A 323 13.16 5.25 6.11
C ASP A 323 12.97 4.14 7.15
N ALA A 324 12.84 4.52 8.42
CA ALA A 324 12.64 3.61 9.54
C ALA A 324 11.24 2.94 9.56
N THR A 325 10.33 3.34 8.68
CA THR A 325 8.94 2.88 8.70
C THR A 325 8.67 1.69 7.77
N SER A 326 9.57 1.39 6.83
CA SER A 326 9.35 0.34 5.84
C SER A 326 9.33 -1.09 6.42
N GLY A 327 10.01 -1.31 7.55
CA GLY A 327 9.97 -2.57 8.31
C GLY A 327 10.71 -3.74 7.69
N LYS A 328 11.13 -3.66 6.44
CA LYS A 328 11.92 -4.67 5.72
C LYS A 328 12.94 -3.98 4.81
N TYR A 329 14.17 -4.43 4.87
CA TYR A 329 15.30 -3.81 4.16
C TYR A 329 16.06 -4.86 3.34
N GLU A 330 15.33 -5.83 2.75
CA GLU A 330 15.91 -6.85 1.88
C GLU A 330 16.48 -6.23 0.61
N ILE A 331 17.62 -6.74 0.13
CA ILE A 331 18.36 -6.15 -1.02
C ILE A 331 17.48 -6.06 -2.28
N GLY A 332 16.66 -7.08 -2.56
CA GLY A 332 15.75 -7.07 -3.71
C GLY A 332 14.67 -5.98 -3.63
N GLN A 333 14.19 -5.68 -2.42
CA GLN A 333 13.21 -4.60 -2.20
C GLN A 333 13.86 -3.23 -2.34
N LEU A 334 15.07 -3.06 -1.82
CA LEU A 334 15.86 -1.84 -1.98
C LEU A 334 16.18 -1.60 -3.45
N PHE A 335 16.62 -2.64 -4.16
CA PHE A 335 16.90 -2.56 -5.57
C PHE A 335 15.65 -2.11 -6.37
N ALA A 336 14.50 -2.76 -6.13
CA ALA A 336 13.26 -2.38 -6.79
C ALA A 336 12.82 -0.95 -6.46
N ALA A 337 13.03 -0.49 -5.21
CA ALA A 337 12.67 0.86 -4.79
C ALA A 337 13.53 1.95 -5.45
N TYR A 338 14.84 1.71 -5.62
CA TYR A 338 15.76 2.71 -6.17
C TYR A 338 15.90 2.64 -7.70
N PHE A 339 15.85 1.44 -8.28
CA PHE A 339 16.06 1.24 -9.72
C PHE A 339 14.77 0.97 -10.51
N HIS A 340 13.60 0.88 -9.83
CA HIS A 340 12.29 0.67 -10.43
C HIS A 340 12.17 -0.60 -11.28
N THR A 341 12.99 -1.60 -10.97
CA THR A 341 13.00 -2.92 -11.61
C THR A 341 13.20 -4.00 -10.57
N GLU A 342 12.80 -5.23 -10.86
CA GLU A 342 13.01 -6.35 -9.94
C GLU A 342 14.42 -6.91 -10.09
N LEU A 343 15.07 -7.20 -8.97
CA LEU A 343 16.29 -7.99 -8.95
C LEU A 343 15.95 -9.45 -9.27
N GLY A 344 16.62 -10.05 -10.23
CA GLY A 344 16.46 -11.46 -10.54
C GLY A 344 16.74 -12.34 -9.31
N LYS A 345 16.04 -13.49 -9.17
CA LYS A 345 16.38 -14.42 -8.09
C LYS A 345 17.72 -15.07 -8.36
N PRO A 346 18.65 -15.09 -7.39
CA PRO A 346 19.91 -15.78 -7.54
C PRO A 346 19.66 -17.30 -7.73
N ALA A 347 20.32 -17.90 -8.71
CA ALA A 347 20.15 -19.33 -9.02
C ALA A 347 20.50 -20.24 -7.84
N TYR A 348 21.39 -19.82 -6.94
CA TYR A 348 21.77 -20.60 -5.75
C TYR A 348 20.65 -20.68 -4.68
N LEU A 349 19.59 -19.88 -4.78
CA LEU A 349 18.43 -19.98 -3.90
C LEU A 349 17.35 -20.95 -4.45
N GLU A 350 17.53 -21.48 -5.64
CA GLU A 350 16.65 -22.52 -6.17
C GLU A 350 17.00 -23.86 -5.50
N PRO A 351 16.05 -24.55 -4.83
CA PRO A 351 16.33 -25.80 -4.12
C PRO A 351 16.96 -26.88 -4.98
N ASP A 352 16.75 -26.84 -6.30
CA ASP A 352 17.25 -27.82 -7.26
C ASP A 352 18.59 -27.43 -7.92
N ALA A 353 19.10 -26.22 -7.70
CA ALA A 353 20.36 -25.77 -8.29
C ALA A 353 21.57 -26.57 -7.77
N PHE A 354 21.49 -27.11 -6.55
CA PHE A 354 22.51 -27.97 -5.96
C PHE A 354 22.39 -29.45 -6.32
N SER A 355 21.26 -29.90 -6.89
CA SER A 355 21.07 -31.31 -7.26
C SER A 355 21.63 -31.66 -8.64
N LEU A 356 22.00 -30.69 -9.45
CA LEU A 356 22.57 -30.85 -10.80
C LEU A 356 24.09 -30.59 -10.78
N LEU A 357 24.84 -31.51 -10.20
CA LEU A 357 26.30 -31.65 -10.31
C LEU A 357 26.76 -31.84 -11.79
N GLY A 358 26.27 -31.04 -12.72
CA GLY A 358 26.57 -31.20 -14.14
C GLY A 358 26.66 -29.91 -14.93
N ASP A 359 26.06 -28.80 -14.50
CA ASP A 359 26.06 -27.55 -15.28
C ASP A 359 26.40 -26.34 -14.40
N VAL A 360 27.68 -26.17 -14.17
CA VAL A 360 28.29 -25.11 -13.37
C VAL A 360 28.14 -23.73 -14.05
N THR A 361 28.01 -23.71 -15.38
CA THR A 361 27.86 -22.49 -16.19
C THR A 361 26.56 -21.72 -15.96
N ALA A 362 25.47 -22.38 -15.55
CA ALA A 362 24.20 -21.70 -15.29
C ALA A 362 24.21 -20.95 -13.94
N ALA A 363 24.88 -21.49 -12.94
CA ALA A 363 25.05 -20.82 -11.62
C ALA A 363 25.98 -19.60 -11.73
N GLU A 364 27.04 -19.69 -12.51
CA GLU A 364 27.97 -18.61 -12.76
C GLU A 364 27.33 -17.42 -13.48
N THR A 365 26.46 -17.69 -14.46
CA THR A 365 25.80 -16.62 -15.24
C THR A 365 24.76 -15.83 -14.44
N SER A 366 24.20 -16.42 -13.37
CA SER A 366 23.17 -15.72 -12.57
C SER A 366 23.74 -14.88 -11.44
N PHE A 367 24.98 -15.13 -11.02
CA PHE A 367 25.67 -14.28 -10.05
C PHE A 367 26.06 -12.91 -10.64
N HIS A 368 26.26 -12.82 -11.94
CA HIS A 368 26.59 -11.57 -12.63
C HIS A 368 25.43 -10.61 -12.85
N SER A 369 24.21 -11.01 -12.52
CA SER A 369 23.01 -10.15 -12.61
C SER A 369 22.65 -9.47 -11.28
N TYR A 370 23.53 -9.59 -10.27
CA TYR A 370 23.44 -8.96 -8.97
C TYR A 370 24.51 -7.88 -8.81
#